data_b28d4d7fb36e1ddc6ec97a821bb351f5
#
_entry.id   b28d4d7fb36e1ddc6ec97a821bb351f5
#
_cell.length_a   1.000
_cell.length_b   1.000
_cell.length_c   1.000
_cell.angle_alpha   90.00
_cell.angle_beta   90.00
_cell.angle_gamma   90.00
#
_symmetry.space_group_name_H-M   'P 1'
#
loop_
_entity.id
_entity.type
_entity.pdbx_description
1 polymer ?
#
loop_
_entity_poly.entity_id
_entity_poly.type
_entity_poly.pdbx_seq_one_letter_code
_entity_poly.pdbx_strand_id
1 'polypeptide(L)'
;MPDALTPAEFEAALRAKGDLYHIHHPYHVAMYQGRASREQIQGWVANRFYYQVNIPLKDAAILANCPDREIRREWVQRILDHDGEPGSEGGIEAWLRLAEATGLDREQVLSQELVLPGVRFAVDAYVNFARRASWQEAASSSLTELFAPQIHQSRLDAWPTHYPWIDPAGYEYFRPRLGQARRDVEHGLQITLQHYTTWKSQQRMLEILQFKLDILWTMLDAMSMAYELHRPPYHSVTAERRWHRGIDL
;
A
#
# COMPACT_ATOMS: atom_id res chain seq x y z
N MET A 1 -6.04 4.18 -35.67
CA MET A 1 -5.69 4.07 -34.25
C MET A 1 -4.37 3.31 -34.21
N PRO A 2 -3.49 3.59 -33.25
CA PRO A 2 -2.27 2.78 -33.10
C PRO A 2 -2.63 1.31 -32.90
N ASP A 3 -1.74 0.43 -33.33
CA ASP A 3 -1.88 -1.00 -33.08
C ASP A 3 -1.72 -1.31 -31.58
N ALA A 4 -2.36 -2.38 -31.11
CA ALA A 4 -2.20 -2.86 -29.75
C ALA A 4 -0.76 -3.32 -29.55
N LEU A 5 -0.22 -3.09 -28.34
CA LEU A 5 1.06 -3.66 -27.92
C LEU A 5 0.94 -5.18 -27.86
N THR A 6 1.99 -5.88 -28.24
CA THR A 6 2.10 -7.30 -27.94
C THR A 6 2.09 -7.53 -26.42
N PRO A 7 1.75 -8.73 -25.94
CA PRO A 7 1.79 -9.02 -24.49
C PRO A 7 3.15 -8.68 -23.84
N ALA A 8 4.26 -8.94 -24.53
CA ALA A 8 5.59 -8.64 -24.01
C ALA A 8 5.87 -7.12 -23.94
N GLU A 9 5.47 -6.37 -24.96
CA GLU A 9 5.59 -4.90 -24.95
C GLU A 9 4.68 -4.26 -23.91
N PHE A 10 3.48 -4.80 -23.73
CA PHE A 10 2.55 -4.29 -22.71
C PHE A 10 3.07 -4.59 -21.31
N GLU A 11 3.56 -5.79 -21.04
CA GLU A 11 4.23 -6.10 -19.77
C GLU A 11 5.43 -5.18 -19.52
N ALA A 12 6.27 -4.95 -20.54
CA ALA A 12 7.39 -4.03 -20.42
C ALA A 12 6.94 -2.59 -20.07
N ALA A 13 5.84 -2.12 -20.67
CA ALA A 13 5.26 -0.81 -20.35
C ALA A 13 4.71 -0.73 -18.91
N LEU A 14 4.08 -1.81 -18.42
CA LEU A 14 3.63 -1.90 -17.02
C LEU A 14 4.83 -1.88 -16.06
N ARG A 15 5.89 -2.64 -16.36
CA ARG A 15 7.11 -2.69 -15.53
C ARG A 15 7.88 -1.37 -15.53
N ALA A 16 7.88 -0.62 -16.63
CA ALA A 16 8.50 0.71 -16.71
C ALA A 16 7.85 1.73 -15.73
N LYS A 17 6.60 1.51 -15.32
CA LYS A 17 5.97 2.31 -14.26
C LYS A 17 6.66 2.15 -12.89
N GLY A 18 7.56 1.19 -12.72
CA GLY A 18 8.35 0.99 -11.52
C GLY A 18 9.19 2.21 -11.13
N ASP A 19 9.60 3.03 -12.08
CA ASP A 19 10.32 4.29 -11.84
C ASP A 19 9.48 5.30 -11.04
N LEU A 20 8.15 5.13 -11.04
CA LEU A 20 7.20 5.94 -10.29
C LEU A 20 6.74 5.27 -9.00
N TYR A 21 7.32 4.12 -8.65
CA TYR A 21 6.95 3.42 -7.43
C TYR A 21 7.43 4.17 -6.19
N HIS A 22 6.62 4.17 -5.16
CA HIS A 22 6.84 4.96 -3.95
C HIS A 22 8.10 4.57 -3.14
N ILE A 23 8.83 3.53 -3.55
CA ILE A 23 10.16 3.23 -3.01
C ILE A 23 11.15 4.38 -3.27
N HIS A 24 10.90 5.14 -4.34
CA HIS A 24 11.70 6.31 -4.75
C HIS A 24 11.24 7.60 -4.06
N HIS A 25 10.16 7.57 -3.31
CA HIS A 25 9.70 8.74 -2.55
C HIS A 25 10.75 9.15 -1.51
N PRO A 26 11.07 10.45 -1.33
CA PRO A 26 12.09 10.91 -0.38
C PRO A 26 11.93 10.35 1.03
N TYR A 27 10.70 10.23 1.52
CA TYR A 27 10.40 9.65 2.82
C TYR A 27 10.84 8.17 2.92
N HIS A 28 10.58 7.36 1.89
CA HIS A 28 11.08 5.98 1.84
C HIS A 28 12.59 5.91 1.71
N VAL A 29 13.17 6.79 0.87
CA VAL A 29 14.62 6.89 0.72
C VAL A 29 15.27 7.17 2.08
N ALA A 30 14.72 8.10 2.86
CA ALA A 30 15.22 8.40 4.21
C ALA A 30 15.15 7.17 5.13
N MET A 31 14.06 6.37 5.05
CA MET A 31 13.88 5.18 5.88
C MET A 31 14.93 4.08 5.59
N TYR A 32 15.22 3.76 4.33
CA TYR A 32 16.20 2.70 4.07
C TYR A 32 17.66 3.19 4.08
N GLN A 33 17.90 4.50 4.07
CA GLN A 33 19.23 5.08 4.26
C GLN A 33 19.55 5.38 5.73
N GLY A 34 18.69 5.01 6.67
CA GLY A 34 18.91 5.23 8.09
C GLY A 34 18.81 6.69 8.54
N ARG A 35 18.22 7.56 7.72
CA ARG A 35 18.09 9.00 7.99
C ARG A 35 16.75 9.39 8.62
N ALA A 36 15.78 8.47 8.65
CA ALA A 36 14.50 8.74 9.24
C ALA A 36 14.58 8.76 10.76
N SER A 37 13.91 9.72 11.39
CA SER A 37 13.78 9.77 12.84
C SER A 37 12.87 8.65 13.36
N ARG A 38 12.90 8.42 14.68
CA ARG A 38 11.97 7.49 15.33
C ARG A 38 10.51 7.87 15.05
N GLU A 39 10.19 9.14 15.17
CA GLU A 39 8.86 9.69 14.91
C GLU A 39 8.42 9.42 13.47
N GLN A 40 9.31 9.59 12.50
CA GLN A 40 9.02 9.29 11.09
C GLN A 40 8.71 7.80 10.86
N ILE A 41 9.48 6.90 11.47
CA ILE A 41 9.23 5.45 11.38
C ILE A 41 7.88 5.11 12.03
N GLN A 42 7.65 5.58 13.26
CA GLN A 42 6.39 5.38 13.98
C GLN A 42 5.20 5.96 13.22
N GLY A 43 5.34 7.17 12.69
CA GLY A 43 4.33 7.82 11.88
C GLY A 43 4.00 7.00 10.62
N TRP A 44 5.01 6.47 9.93
CA TRP A 44 4.80 5.60 8.78
C TRP A 44 4.06 4.31 9.18
N VAL A 45 4.45 3.66 10.26
CA VAL A 45 3.82 2.41 10.74
C VAL A 45 2.34 2.65 11.09
N ALA A 46 2.04 3.69 11.86
CA ALA A 46 0.67 4.04 12.27
C ALA A 46 -0.23 4.38 11.08
N ASN A 47 0.27 5.20 10.15
CA ASN A 47 -0.50 5.61 8.97
C ASN A 47 -0.70 4.49 7.96
N ARG A 48 0.33 3.67 7.74
CA ARG A 48 0.22 2.53 6.82
C ARG A 48 -0.73 1.46 7.34
N PHE A 49 -0.99 1.38 8.63
CA PHE A 49 -1.99 0.48 9.21
C PHE A 49 -3.37 0.68 8.58
N TYR A 50 -3.79 1.93 8.34
CA TYR A 50 -5.06 2.20 7.66
C TYR A 50 -5.13 1.55 6.27
N TYR A 51 -4.04 1.57 5.52
CA TYR A 51 -3.96 0.85 4.26
C TYR A 51 -4.07 -0.67 4.46
N GLN A 52 -3.42 -1.24 5.48
CA GLN A 52 -3.44 -2.68 5.73
C GLN A 52 -4.85 -3.21 6.00
N VAL A 53 -5.61 -2.55 6.87
CA VAL A 53 -6.98 -2.96 7.21
C VAL A 53 -7.97 -2.72 6.06
N ASN A 54 -7.62 -1.90 5.08
CA ASN A 54 -8.44 -1.64 3.91
C ASN A 54 -8.11 -2.53 2.69
N ILE A 55 -7.01 -3.28 2.71
CA ILE A 55 -6.69 -4.25 1.64
C ILE A 55 -7.76 -5.33 1.55
N PRO A 56 -8.15 -6.05 2.62
CA PRO A 56 -9.22 -7.04 2.56
C PRO A 56 -10.56 -6.46 2.06
N LEU A 57 -10.89 -5.24 2.45
CA LEU A 57 -12.12 -4.57 2.00
C LEU A 57 -12.09 -4.27 0.49
N LYS A 58 -10.95 -3.86 -0.01
CA LYS A 58 -10.71 -3.68 -1.45
C LYS A 58 -10.82 -5.02 -2.20
N ASP A 59 -10.21 -6.08 -1.66
CA ASP A 59 -10.24 -7.41 -2.27
C ASP A 59 -11.65 -8.04 -2.23
N ALA A 60 -12.40 -7.83 -1.15
CA ALA A 60 -13.80 -8.22 -1.06
C ALA A 60 -14.67 -7.52 -2.12
N ALA A 61 -14.41 -6.24 -2.41
CA ALA A 61 -15.09 -5.52 -3.49
C ALA A 61 -14.78 -6.12 -4.87
N ILE A 62 -13.55 -6.55 -5.13
CA ILE A 62 -13.18 -7.25 -6.36
C ILE A 62 -13.93 -8.59 -6.46
N LEU A 63 -13.95 -9.38 -5.38
CA LEU A 63 -14.68 -10.64 -5.33
C LEU A 63 -16.17 -10.45 -5.58
N ALA A 64 -16.79 -9.43 -4.99
CA ALA A 64 -18.21 -9.14 -5.15
C ALA A 64 -18.58 -8.81 -6.61
N ASN A 65 -17.68 -8.19 -7.36
CA ASN A 65 -17.89 -7.79 -8.75
C ASN A 65 -17.43 -8.87 -9.76
N CYS A 66 -16.65 -9.86 -9.34
CA CYS A 66 -16.10 -10.90 -10.23
C CYS A 66 -17.09 -12.06 -10.43
N PRO A 67 -17.62 -12.31 -11.62
CA PRO A 67 -18.50 -13.44 -11.88
C PRO A 67 -17.74 -14.78 -12.01
N ASP A 68 -16.43 -14.74 -12.28
CA ASP A 68 -15.62 -15.92 -12.51
C ASP A 68 -15.28 -16.60 -11.19
N ARG A 69 -15.70 -17.87 -11.06
CA ARG A 69 -15.51 -18.66 -9.85
C ARG A 69 -14.04 -19.01 -9.60
N GLU A 70 -13.29 -19.32 -10.65
CA GLU A 70 -11.89 -19.75 -10.48
C GLU A 70 -11.03 -18.55 -10.08
N ILE A 71 -11.26 -17.39 -10.67
CA ILE A 71 -10.59 -16.15 -10.24
C ILE A 71 -10.92 -15.83 -8.77
N ARG A 72 -12.20 -15.98 -8.34
CA ARG A 72 -12.55 -15.76 -6.94
C ARG A 72 -11.86 -16.72 -5.98
N ARG A 73 -11.67 -17.99 -6.37
CA ARG A 73 -10.97 -19.00 -5.55
C ARG A 73 -9.51 -18.64 -5.30
N GLU A 74 -8.86 -18.08 -6.30
CA GLU A 74 -7.47 -17.64 -6.17
C GLU A 74 -7.40 -16.30 -5.42
N TRP A 75 -8.33 -15.39 -5.72
CA TRP A 75 -8.31 -14.05 -5.15
C TRP A 75 -8.61 -14.01 -3.64
N VAL A 76 -9.43 -14.92 -3.13
CA VAL A 76 -9.78 -14.98 -1.70
C VAL A 76 -8.56 -15.16 -0.80
N GLN A 77 -7.50 -15.79 -1.31
CA GLN A 77 -6.26 -15.98 -0.54
C GLN A 77 -5.64 -14.65 -0.09
N ARG A 78 -5.83 -13.57 -0.85
CA ARG A 78 -5.34 -12.23 -0.49
C ARG A 78 -6.03 -11.69 0.77
N ILE A 79 -7.31 -12.00 0.96
CA ILE A 79 -8.05 -11.65 2.18
C ILE A 79 -7.51 -12.47 3.36
N LEU A 80 -7.35 -13.78 3.18
CA LEU A 80 -6.81 -14.66 4.22
C LEU A 80 -5.38 -14.30 4.62
N ASP A 81 -4.55 -13.87 3.66
CA ASP A 81 -3.20 -13.40 3.95
C ASP A 81 -3.16 -12.16 4.86
N HIS A 82 -4.22 -11.35 4.86
CA HIS A 82 -4.31 -10.13 5.67
C HIS A 82 -5.12 -10.34 6.95
N ASP A 83 -6.32 -10.89 6.83
CA ASP A 83 -7.24 -11.09 7.97
C ASP A 83 -6.86 -12.29 8.83
N GLY A 84 -6.14 -13.26 8.24
CA GLY A 84 -5.78 -14.51 8.89
C GLY A 84 -6.78 -15.64 8.61
N GLU A 85 -6.41 -16.83 9.03
CA GLU A 85 -7.19 -18.06 8.94
C GLU A 85 -6.80 -19.01 10.10
N PRO A 86 -7.50 -20.11 10.32
CA PRO A 86 -7.12 -21.06 11.38
C PRO A 86 -5.65 -21.50 11.25
N GLY A 87 -4.83 -21.13 12.24
CA GLY A 87 -3.39 -21.41 12.28
C GLY A 87 -2.50 -20.29 11.71
N SER A 88 -3.07 -19.19 11.23
CA SER A 88 -2.33 -18.01 10.80
C SER A 88 -3.06 -16.73 11.22
N GLU A 89 -2.39 -15.87 11.96
CA GLU A 89 -2.99 -14.61 12.45
C GLU A 89 -3.11 -13.52 11.39
N GLY A 90 -2.49 -13.72 10.22
CA GLY A 90 -2.55 -12.79 9.08
C GLY A 90 -1.67 -11.55 9.20
N GLY A 91 -1.65 -10.80 8.10
CA GLY A 91 -0.79 -9.63 7.94
C GLY A 91 -1.20 -8.42 8.77
N ILE A 92 -2.48 -8.28 9.13
CA ILE A 92 -2.96 -7.19 9.99
C ILE A 92 -2.38 -7.35 11.40
N GLU A 93 -2.45 -8.57 11.95
CA GLU A 93 -1.87 -8.85 13.26
C GLU A 93 -0.34 -8.72 13.26
N ALA A 94 0.32 -9.22 12.21
CA ALA A 94 1.76 -9.04 12.06
C ALA A 94 2.15 -7.55 11.95
N TRP A 95 1.29 -6.70 11.37
CA TRP A 95 1.52 -5.26 11.34
C TRP A 95 1.37 -4.61 12.73
N LEU A 96 0.41 -5.05 13.52
CA LEU A 96 0.26 -4.57 14.90
C LEU A 96 1.49 -4.92 15.75
N ARG A 97 2.06 -6.12 15.56
CA ARG A 97 3.35 -6.47 16.20
C ARG A 97 4.51 -5.59 15.73
N LEU A 98 4.53 -5.22 14.44
CA LEU A 98 5.49 -4.22 13.97
C LEU A 98 5.28 -2.87 14.65
N ALA A 99 4.03 -2.45 14.86
CA ALA A 99 3.73 -1.21 15.57
C ALA A 99 4.26 -1.26 17.01
N GLU A 100 3.96 -2.31 17.75
CA GLU A 100 4.48 -2.54 19.11
C GLU A 100 6.01 -2.59 19.13
N ALA A 101 6.63 -3.27 18.16
CA ALA A 101 8.08 -3.34 18.00
C ALA A 101 8.73 -1.99 17.76
N THR A 102 8.02 -1.02 17.18
CA THR A 102 8.47 0.37 17.03
C THR A 102 8.16 1.24 18.25
N GLY A 103 7.52 0.67 19.29
CA GLY A 103 7.15 1.37 20.53
C GLY A 103 5.87 2.18 20.43
N LEU A 104 5.00 1.86 19.46
CA LEU A 104 3.64 2.40 19.41
C LEU A 104 2.71 1.57 20.33
N ASP A 105 1.75 2.24 20.93
CA ASP A 105 0.67 1.59 21.66
C ASP A 105 -0.31 0.91 20.68
N ARG A 106 -0.64 -0.34 20.96
CA ARG A 106 -1.50 -1.16 20.11
C ARG A 106 -2.91 -0.58 19.96
N GLU A 107 -3.51 -0.16 21.07
CA GLU A 107 -4.89 0.37 21.07
C GLU A 107 -4.94 1.70 20.31
N GLN A 108 -3.90 2.51 20.43
CA GLN A 108 -3.77 3.76 19.69
C GLN A 108 -3.68 3.51 18.18
N VAL A 109 -2.98 2.45 17.74
CA VAL A 109 -2.93 2.08 16.32
C VAL A 109 -4.26 1.51 15.86
N LEU A 110 -4.90 0.64 16.66
CA LEU A 110 -6.21 0.07 16.36
C LEU A 110 -7.30 1.14 16.25
N SER A 111 -7.29 2.16 17.10
CA SER A 111 -8.25 3.27 17.03
C SER A 111 -8.08 4.13 15.78
N GLN A 112 -6.93 4.03 15.11
CA GLN A 112 -6.57 4.81 13.92
C GLN A 112 -6.56 6.33 14.18
N GLU A 113 -6.44 6.78 15.41
CA GLU A 113 -6.41 8.22 15.75
C GLU A 113 -5.19 8.94 15.17
N LEU A 114 -4.07 8.20 14.98
CA LEU A 114 -2.84 8.72 14.37
C LEU A 114 -2.89 8.81 12.84
N VAL A 115 -3.97 8.33 12.20
CA VAL A 115 -4.06 8.29 10.73
C VAL A 115 -4.39 9.67 10.17
N LEU A 116 -3.47 10.18 9.38
CA LEU A 116 -3.57 11.48 8.73
C LEU A 116 -4.72 11.51 7.70
N PRO A 117 -5.43 12.64 7.57
CA PRO A 117 -6.52 12.78 6.60
C PRO A 117 -6.10 12.50 5.15
N GLY A 118 -4.93 12.94 4.72
CA GLY A 118 -4.42 12.66 3.37
C GLY A 118 -4.23 11.17 3.11
N VAL A 119 -3.80 10.41 4.12
CA VAL A 119 -3.72 8.94 4.04
C VAL A 119 -5.11 8.32 3.92
N ARG A 120 -6.10 8.78 4.72
CA ARG A 120 -7.48 8.30 4.61
C ARG A 120 -8.04 8.57 3.22
N PHE A 121 -7.93 9.80 2.71
CA PHE A 121 -8.44 10.14 1.38
C PHE A 121 -7.82 9.28 0.28
N ALA A 122 -6.51 9.06 0.32
CA ALA A 122 -5.82 8.23 -0.67
C ALA A 122 -6.29 6.76 -0.62
N VAL A 123 -6.38 6.17 0.57
CA VAL A 123 -6.82 4.78 0.74
C VAL A 123 -8.30 4.63 0.39
N ASP A 124 -9.16 5.54 0.83
CA ASP A 124 -10.59 5.53 0.53
C ASP A 124 -10.85 5.68 -0.98
N ALA A 125 -10.06 6.52 -1.67
CA ALA A 125 -10.12 6.63 -3.13
C ALA A 125 -9.83 5.28 -3.79
N TYR A 126 -8.85 4.53 -3.30
CA TYR A 126 -8.51 3.21 -3.82
C TYR A 126 -9.62 2.17 -3.58
N VAL A 127 -10.15 2.09 -2.36
CA VAL A 127 -11.25 1.18 -2.02
C VAL A 127 -12.49 1.53 -2.84
N ASN A 128 -12.82 2.81 -2.98
CA ASN A 128 -13.96 3.26 -3.77
C ASN A 128 -13.77 3.00 -5.27
N PHE A 129 -12.54 3.09 -5.79
CA PHE A 129 -12.22 2.66 -7.13
C PHE A 129 -12.55 1.17 -7.32
N ALA A 130 -12.08 0.30 -6.42
CA ALA A 130 -12.35 -1.14 -6.50
C ALA A 130 -13.84 -1.49 -6.43
N ARG A 131 -14.63 -0.71 -5.68
CA ARG A 131 -16.09 -0.89 -5.58
C ARG A 131 -16.84 -0.53 -6.86
N ARG A 132 -16.34 0.42 -7.66
CA ARG A 132 -17.03 1.01 -8.81
C ARG A 132 -16.51 0.56 -10.17
N ALA A 133 -15.23 0.17 -10.22
CA ALA A 133 -14.59 -0.32 -11.43
C ALA A 133 -15.10 -1.71 -11.82
N SER A 134 -14.88 -2.10 -13.06
CA SER A 134 -15.02 -3.50 -13.43
C SER A 134 -14.05 -4.35 -12.58
N TRP A 135 -14.40 -5.60 -12.37
CA TRP A 135 -13.52 -6.48 -11.56
C TRP A 135 -12.12 -6.63 -12.18
N GLN A 136 -12.01 -6.57 -13.52
CA GLN A 136 -10.74 -6.61 -14.23
C GLN A 136 -9.88 -5.38 -13.93
N GLU A 137 -10.48 -4.18 -14.00
CA GLU A 137 -9.77 -2.94 -13.67
C GLU A 137 -9.36 -2.92 -12.20
N ALA A 138 -10.26 -3.35 -11.31
CA ALA A 138 -9.98 -3.39 -9.89
C ALA A 138 -8.88 -4.41 -9.52
N ALA A 139 -8.91 -5.62 -10.11
CA ALA A 139 -7.87 -6.63 -9.94
C ALA A 139 -6.52 -6.13 -10.47
N SER A 140 -6.51 -5.59 -11.70
CA SER A 140 -5.29 -5.09 -12.34
C SER A 140 -4.69 -3.88 -11.64
N SER A 141 -5.50 -3.08 -10.89
CA SER A 141 -4.99 -1.98 -10.07
C SER A 141 -4.02 -2.45 -8.97
N SER A 142 -4.05 -3.74 -8.63
CA SER A 142 -3.13 -4.35 -7.66
C SER A 142 -1.72 -4.61 -8.22
N LEU A 143 -1.46 -4.36 -9.50
CA LEU A 143 -0.16 -4.62 -10.15
C LEU A 143 1.03 -3.82 -9.60
N THR A 144 0.81 -2.88 -8.67
CA THR A 144 1.93 -2.33 -7.89
C THR A 144 2.70 -3.39 -7.11
N GLU A 145 2.14 -4.58 -6.97
CA GLU A 145 2.82 -5.76 -6.40
C GLU A 145 4.00 -6.24 -7.25
N LEU A 146 4.06 -5.88 -8.55
CA LEU A 146 5.26 -6.05 -9.39
C LEU A 146 6.53 -5.50 -8.73
N PHE A 147 6.37 -4.46 -7.92
CA PHE A 147 7.47 -3.72 -7.30
C PHE A 147 7.59 -4.00 -5.79
N ALA A 148 6.61 -4.68 -5.18
CA ALA A 148 6.54 -4.91 -3.74
C ALA A 148 7.70 -5.76 -3.16
N PRO A 149 8.22 -6.80 -3.82
CA PRO A 149 9.35 -7.56 -3.29
C PRO A 149 10.55 -6.69 -2.97
N GLN A 150 10.88 -5.75 -3.85
CA GLN A 150 12.03 -4.87 -3.66
C GLN A 150 11.90 -4.01 -2.40
N ILE A 151 10.73 -3.44 -2.12
CA ILE A 151 10.52 -2.57 -0.97
C ILE A 151 10.48 -3.35 0.36
N HIS A 152 10.00 -4.59 0.35
CA HIS A 152 10.07 -5.45 1.54
C HIS A 152 11.50 -5.90 1.83
N GLN A 153 12.24 -6.29 0.79
CA GLN A 153 13.63 -6.68 0.92
C GLN A 153 14.48 -5.52 1.45
N SER A 154 14.32 -4.30 0.92
CA SER A 154 15.07 -3.14 1.37
C SER A 154 14.90 -2.83 2.87
N ARG A 155 13.72 -3.13 3.44
CA ARG A 155 13.50 -2.98 4.88
C ARG A 155 14.19 -4.05 5.70
N LEU A 156 14.11 -5.30 5.27
CA LEU A 156 14.80 -6.42 5.95
C LEU A 156 16.31 -6.24 5.94
N ASP A 157 16.86 -5.64 4.88
CA ASP A 157 18.31 -5.40 4.76
C ASP A 157 18.76 -4.18 5.57
N ALA A 158 18.01 -3.09 5.53
CA ALA A 158 18.44 -1.80 6.05
C ALA A 158 18.03 -1.56 7.52
N TRP A 159 16.80 -1.90 7.89
CA TRP A 159 16.27 -1.51 9.20
C TRP A 159 16.97 -2.14 10.40
N PRO A 160 17.36 -3.42 10.40
CA PRO A 160 18.10 -3.99 11.54
C PRO A 160 19.41 -3.26 11.85
N THR A 161 20.07 -2.74 10.80
CA THR A 161 21.33 -2.00 10.96
C THR A 161 21.09 -0.55 11.37
N HIS A 162 20.13 0.11 10.76
CA HIS A 162 19.93 1.55 10.97
C HIS A 162 19.04 1.89 12.17
N TYR A 163 18.13 0.98 12.54
CA TYR A 163 17.17 1.19 13.62
C TYR A 163 17.21 0.08 14.66
N PRO A 164 18.34 -0.08 15.38
CA PRO A 164 18.54 -1.17 16.36
C PRO A 164 17.58 -1.09 17.56
N TRP A 165 16.84 0.01 17.69
CA TRP A 165 15.80 0.19 18.69
C TRP A 165 14.46 -0.47 18.33
N ILE A 166 14.27 -0.97 17.10
CA ILE A 166 13.11 -1.74 16.69
C ILE A 166 13.31 -3.19 17.11
N ASP A 167 12.33 -3.76 17.82
CA ASP A 167 12.38 -5.17 18.16
C ASP A 167 12.37 -6.03 16.89
N PRO A 168 13.33 -6.96 16.72
CA PRO A 168 13.41 -7.82 15.55
C PRO A 168 12.14 -8.64 15.25
N ALA A 169 11.30 -8.93 16.26
CA ALA A 169 10.03 -9.61 16.08
C ALA A 169 9.06 -8.85 15.14
N GLY A 170 9.18 -7.52 15.06
CA GLY A 170 8.38 -6.70 14.14
C GLY A 170 8.67 -6.97 12.66
N TYR A 171 9.86 -7.50 12.33
CA TYR A 171 10.22 -7.77 10.93
C TYR A 171 9.51 -9.00 10.34
N GLU A 172 8.84 -9.80 11.16
CA GLU A 172 8.05 -10.95 10.71
C GLU A 172 6.92 -10.56 9.75
N TYR A 173 6.46 -9.32 9.78
CA TYR A 173 5.52 -8.82 8.79
C TYR A 173 6.10 -8.87 7.35
N PHE A 174 7.38 -8.54 7.16
CA PHE A 174 7.95 -8.37 5.82
C PHE A 174 8.36 -9.69 5.16
N ARG A 175 8.70 -10.73 5.92
CA ARG A 175 9.24 -12.00 5.42
C ARG A 175 8.26 -12.78 4.54
N PRO A 176 7.02 -13.09 4.98
CA PRO A 176 6.05 -13.78 4.14
C PRO A 176 5.69 -13.00 2.88
N ARG A 177 5.71 -11.66 2.96
CA ARG A 177 5.37 -10.78 1.85
C ARG A 177 6.23 -10.96 0.62
N LEU A 178 7.46 -11.42 0.75
CA LEU A 178 8.33 -11.73 -0.40
C LEU A 178 7.78 -12.88 -1.25
N GLY A 179 7.22 -13.91 -0.61
CA GLY A 179 6.60 -15.03 -1.32
C GLY A 179 5.19 -14.72 -1.83
N GLN A 180 4.37 -14.11 -0.98
CA GLN A 180 2.99 -13.72 -1.30
C GLN A 180 2.94 -12.77 -2.51
N ALA A 181 3.81 -11.75 -2.54
CA ALA A 181 3.86 -10.79 -3.64
C ALA A 181 4.17 -11.46 -4.99
N ARG A 182 5.01 -12.49 -5.02
CA ARG A 182 5.31 -13.21 -6.28
C ARG A 182 4.07 -13.90 -6.83
N ARG A 183 3.35 -14.67 -6.02
CA ARG A 183 2.10 -15.33 -6.39
C ARG A 183 1.07 -14.31 -6.91
N ASP A 184 0.90 -13.22 -6.18
CA ASP A 184 -0.08 -12.20 -6.47
C ASP A 184 0.24 -11.44 -7.77
N VAL A 185 1.53 -11.24 -8.06
CA VAL A 185 2.00 -10.69 -9.33
C VAL A 185 1.65 -11.59 -10.50
N GLU A 186 1.96 -12.88 -10.41
CA GLU A 186 1.69 -13.85 -11.48
C GLU A 186 0.20 -13.85 -11.84
N HIS A 187 -0.67 -13.96 -10.85
CA HIS A 187 -2.12 -13.96 -11.05
C HIS A 187 -2.64 -12.62 -11.60
N GLY A 188 -2.23 -11.49 -11.01
CA GLY A 188 -2.65 -10.16 -11.45
C GLY A 188 -2.17 -9.82 -12.86
N LEU A 189 -0.95 -10.22 -13.21
CA LEU A 189 -0.39 -10.02 -14.55
C LEU A 189 -1.11 -10.88 -15.58
N GLN A 190 -1.41 -12.15 -15.27
CA GLN A 190 -2.18 -13.03 -16.14
C GLN A 190 -3.56 -12.44 -16.47
N ILE A 191 -4.31 -12.00 -15.46
CA ILE A 191 -5.61 -11.33 -15.65
C ILE A 191 -5.44 -10.11 -16.58
N THR A 192 -4.43 -9.30 -16.32
CA THR A 192 -4.18 -8.07 -17.07
C THR A 192 -3.87 -8.35 -18.54
N LEU A 193 -2.94 -9.25 -18.83
CA LEU A 193 -2.56 -9.58 -20.20
C LEU A 193 -3.70 -10.24 -21.00
N GLN A 194 -4.57 -11.00 -20.34
CA GLN A 194 -5.71 -11.64 -20.98
C GLN A 194 -6.84 -10.66 -21.35
N HIS A 195 -7.08 -9.65 -20.53
CA HIS A 195 -8.26 -8.77 -20.70
C HIS A 195 -7.95 -7.47 -21.44
N TYR A 196 -6.68 -7.01 -21.46
CA TYR A 196 -6.31 -5.73 -22.08
C TYR A 196 -5.56 -5.96 -23.40
N THR A 197 -6.34 -6.28 -24.45
CA THR A 197 -5.80 -6.73 -25.76
C THR A 197 -5.89 -5.68 -26.86
N THR A 198 -6.52 -4.52 -26.61
CA THR A 198 -6.60 -3.40 -27.55
C THR A 198 -5.76 -2.23 -27.07
N TRP A 199 -5.27 -1.39 -28.00
CA TRP A 199 -4.53 -0.17 -27.65
C TRP A 199 -5.28 0.66 -26.59
N LYS A 200 -6.57 0.90 -26.79
CA LYS A 200 -7.38 1.70 -25.86
C LYS A 200 -7.45 1.09 -24.46
N SER A 201 -7.68 -0.22 -24.39
CA SER A 201 -7.73 -0.90 -23.09
C SER A 201 -6.37 -0.95 -22.39
N GLN A 202 -5.29 -1.14 -23.14
CA GLN A 202 -3.92 -1.10 -22.60
C GLN A 202 -3.56 0.27 -22.05
N GLN A 203 -3.89 1.37 -22.76
CA GLN A 203 -3.70 2.72 -22.24
C GLN A 203 -4.51 2.94 -20.95
N ARG A 204 -5.78 2.50 -20.94
CA ARG A 204 -6.61 2.56 -19.73
C ARG A 204 -5.97 1.83 -18.56
N MET A 205 -5.35 0.67 -18.79
CA MET A 205 -4.67 -0.07 -17.73
C MET A 205 -3.42 0.66 -17.22
N LEU A 206 -2.65 1.28 -18.08
CA LEU A 206 -1.50 2.11 -17.69
C LEU A 206 -1.92 3.32 -16.85
N GLU A 207 -3.08 3.92 -17.14
CA GLU A 207 -3.67 4.99 -16.33
C GLU A 207 -4.11 4.47 -14.94
N ILE A 208 -4.72 3.28 -14.88
CA ILE A 208 -5.14 2.65 -13.62
C ILE A 208 -3.92 2.34 -12.73
N LEU A 209 -2.85 1.81 -13.31
CA LEU A 209 -1.62 1.57 -12.56
C LEU A 209 -1.01 2.90 -12.09
N GLN A 210 -1.02 3.94 -12.93
CA GLN A 210 -0.58 5.28 -12.51
C GLN A 210 -1.40 5.80 -11.34
N PHE A 211 -2.72 5.75 -11.42
CA PHE A 211 -3.61 6.14 -10.31
C PHE A 211 -3.23 5.43 -9.00
N LYS A 212 -2.93 4.13 -9.06
CA LYS A 212 -2.52 3.39 -7.87
C LYS A 212 -1.15 3.81 -7.35
N LEU A 213 -0.22 4.14 -8.23
CA LEU A 213 1.08 4.69 -7.84
C LEU A 213 0.92 6.06 -7.17
N ASP A 214 0.06 6.92 -7.72
CA ASP A 214 -0.24 8.25 -7.17
C ASP A 214 -0.84 8.17 -5.76
N ILE A 215 -1.73 7.19 -5.51
CA ILE A 215 -2.25 6.90 -4.16
C ILE A 215 -1.12 6.62 -3.17
N LEU A 216 -0.16 5.78 -3.55
CA LEU A 216 0.95 5.41 -2.69
C LEU A 216 1.89 6.60 -2.41
N TRP A 217 2.10 7.47 -3.40
CA TRP A 217 2.85 8.72 -3.24
C TRP A 217 2.11 9.70 -2.34
N THR A 218 0.83 9.95 -2.58
CA THR A 218 -0.01 10.86 -1.76
C THR A 218 -0.02 10.48 -0.29
N MET A 219 -0.01 9.20 0.03
CA MET A 219 0.11 8.75 1.42
C MET A 219 1.43 9.21 2.05
N LEU A 220 2.54 9.13 1.33
CA LEU A 220 3.84 9.53 1.82
C LEU A 220 4.01 11.04 1.83
N ASP A 221 3.43 11.76 0.88
CA ASP A 221 3.36 13.23 0.90
C ASP A 221 2.67 13.71 2.18
N ALA A 222 1.53 13.09 2.57
CA ALA A 222 0.85 13.42 3.81
C ALA A 222 1.72 13.18 5.05
N MET A 223 2.49 12.07 5.06
CA MET A 223 3.42 11.76 6.15
C MET A 223 4.62 12.73 6.16
N SER A 224 5.15 13.07 4.99
CA SER A 224 6.23 14.06 4.87
C SER A 224 5.81 15.43 5.40
N MET A 225 4.61 15.88 5.03
CA MET A 225 4.03 17.12 5.56
C MET A 225 3.95 17.12 7.09
N ALA A 226 3.53 16.01 7.70
CA ALA A 226 3.35 15.90 9.13
C ALA A 226 4.67 15.72 9.88
N TYR A 227 5.52 14.78 9.46
CA TYR A 227 6.66 14.30 10.24
C TYR A 227 8.03 14.83 9.78
N GLU A 228 8.14 15.36 8.56
CA GLU A 228 9.35 16.02 8.07
C GLU A 228 9.23 17.54 8.13
N LEU A 229 8.10 18.07 7.69
CA LEU A 229 7.85 19.52 7.66
C LEU A 229 7.12 20.04 8.90
N HIS A 230 6.72 19.16 9.81
CA HIS A 230 5.98 19.46 11.04
C HIS A 230 4.75 20.34 10.80
N ARG A 231 4.05 20.10 9.70
CA ARG A 231 2.82 20.79 9.32
C ARG A 231 1.61 19.93 9.68
N PRO A 232 0.77 20.36 10.61
CA PRO A 232 -0.47 19.66 10.91
C PRO A 232 -1.39 19.62 9.70
N PRO A 233 -2.15 18.54 9.50
CA PRO A 233 -2.99 18.35 8.30
C PRO A 233 -4.11 19.38 8.14
N TYR A 234 -4.57 20.00 9.20
CA TYR A 234 -5.57 21.08 9.21
C TYR A 234 -5.19 22.08 10.27
N HIS A 235 -4.30 22.98 9.97
CA HIS A 235 -3.86 23.98 10.90
C HIS A 235 -4.24 25.37 10.43
N SER A 236 -4.41 26.25 11.38
CA SER A 236 -4.48 27.68 11.14
C SER A 236 -3.09 28.21 10.81
N VAL A 237 -3.01 29.14 9.87
CA VAL A 237 -1.80 29.94 9.62
C VAL A 237 -1.61 31.08 10.62
N THR A 238 -2.48 31.20 11.62
CA THR A 238 -2.38 32.16 12.70
C THR A 238 -1.46 31.65 13.82
N ALA A 239 -1.07 32.50 14.73
CA ALA A 239 -0.27 32.15 15.90
C ALA A 239 -1.00 31.19 16.86
N GLU A 240 -2.32 31.14 16.80
CA GLU A 240 -3.13 30.19 17.57
C GLU A 240 -3.21 28.85 16.84
N ARG A 241 -2.89 27.79 17.54
CA ARG A 241 -3.08 26.43 17.02
C ARG A 241 -4.57 26.09 17.01
N ARG A 242 -5.03 25.61 15.87
CA ARG A 242 -6.39 25.10 15.74
C ARG A 242 -6.34 23.76 15.07
N TRP A 243 -7.10 22.86 15.63
CA TRP A 243 -7.20 21.50 15.11
C TRP A 243 -8.60 21.26 14.57
N HIS A 244 -8.68 20.54 13.49
CA HIS A 244 -9.95 20.01 13.06
C HIS A 244 -10.38 18.83 13.94
N ARG A 245 -11.61 18.37 13.79
CA ARG A 245 -12.21 17.24 14.54
C ARG A 245 -12.34 17.47 16.04
N GLY A 246 -12.37 18.69 16.48
CA GLY A 246 -12.55 19.03 17.89
C GLY A 246 -11.37 18.63 18.79
N ILE A 247 -10.19 18.45 18.21
CA ILE A 247 -8.97 18.25 18.97
C ILE A 247 -8.37 19.61 19.24
N ASP A 248 -8.37 20.02 20.50
CA ASP A 248 -7.66 21.19 21.00
C ASP A 248 -6.24 20.78 21.40
N LEU A 249 -5.27 21.55 20.97
CA LEU A 249 -3.86 21.38 21.35
C LEU A 249 -3.42 22.50 22.28
#